data_4e274974fa49e6c21d9de21ae2c800b3
#
_entry.id   4e274974fa49e6c21d9de21ae2c800b3
#
_cell.length_a   1.000
_cell.length_b   1.000
_cell.length_c   1.000
_cell.angle_alpha   90.00
_cell.angle_beta   90.00
_cell.angle_gamma   90.00
#
_symmetry.space_group_name_H-M   'P 1'
#
loop_
_entity.id
_entity.type
_entity.pdbx_description
1 polymer ?
#
loop_
_entity_poly.entity_id
_entity_poly.type
_entity_poly.pdbx_seq_one_letter_code
_entity_poly.pdbx_strand_id
1 'polypeptide(L)'
;MTEPLMIPCPQCHALNRVPAERLDEGPVCGKCKQTLLPGEPINVDSAWFGRHVLQPTIPVVVDFWAPWCGPCRMMAPHFAQAAQKAPKIHFVKVDTEANPDIAAQYHIRSIPTIALFV
;
A
#
# COMPACT_ATOMS: atom_id res chain seq x y z
N MET A 1 -9.90 -17.37 18.54
CA MET A 1 -9.99 -15.89 18.47
C MET A 1 -9.05 -15.36 17.41
N THR A 2 -9.53 -14.42 16.64
CA THR A 2 -8.74 -13.80 15.57
C THR A 2 -7.90 -12.68 16.16
N GLU A 3 -6.62 -12.62 15.84
CA GLU A 3 -5.78 -11.52 16.26
C GLU A 3 -6.20 -10.24 15.55
N PRO A 4 -6.06 -9.07 16.21
CA PRO A 4 -6.34 -7.79 15.55
C PRO A 4 -5.40 -7.57 14.36
N LEU A 5 -5.93 -6.90 13.35
CA LEU A 5 -5.16 -6.55 12.16
C LEU A 5 -4.42 -5.23 12.43
N MET A 6 -3.16 -5.16 11.97
CA MET A 6 -2.37 -3.94 12.07
C MET A 6 -2.39 -3.24 10.72
N ILE A 7 -2.95 -2.02 10.69
CA ILE A 7 -3.16 -1.28 9.46
C ILE A 7 -2.61 0.14 9.61
N PRO A 8 -1.62 0.53 8.79
CA PRO A 8 -1.07 1.88 8.84
C PRO A 8 -2.01 2.89 8.19
N CYS A 9 -2.09 4.08 8.77
CA CYS A 9 -2.90 5.16 8.21
C CYS A 9 -2.21 5.74 6.97
N PRO A 10 -2.93 5.88 5.83
CA PRO A 10 -2.34 6.47 4.64
C PRO A 10 -2.02 7.96 4.78
N GLN A 11 -2.60 8.64 5.76
CA GLN A 11 -2.39 10.07 5.96
C GLN A 11 -1.30 10.39 6.98
N CYS A 12 -1.37 9.80 8.19
CA CYS A 12 -0.44 10.12 9.27
C CYS A 12 0.55 9.01 9.57
N HIS A 13 0.44 7.86 8.89
CA HIS A 13 1.32 6.69 9.02
C HIS A 13 1.23 5.96 10.36
N ALA A 14 0.33 6.36 11.25
CA ALA A 14 0.15 5.67 12.53
C ALA A 14 -0.33 4.24 12.29
N LEU A 15 0.26 3.29 13.01
CA LEU A 15 -0.13 1.88 12.90
C LEU A 15 -1.34 1.64 13.81
N ASN A 16 -2.45 1.24 13.21
CA ASN A 16 -3.72 1.04 13.90
C ASN A 16 -4.01 -0.43 14.12
N ARG A 17 -4.58 -0.73 15.27
CA ARG A 17 -5.05 -2.06 15.62
C ARG A 17 -6.54 -2.13 15.31
N VAL A 18 -6.94 -2.97 14.36
CA VAL A 18 -8.32 -3.08 13.91
C VAL A 18 -8.80 -4.52 14.15
N PRO A 19 -9.87 -4.72 14.94
CA PRO A 19 -10.45 -6.07 15.05
C PRO A 19 -10.86 -6.58 13.67
N ALA A 20 -10.53 -7.84 13.39
CA ALA A 20 -10.80 -8.42 12.06
C ALA A 20 -12.27 -8.34 11.69
N GLU A 21 -13.18 -8.52 12.64
CA GLU A 21 -14.62 -8.46 12.44
C GLU A 21 -15.12 -7.05 12.10
N ARG A 22 -14.29 -6.02 12.34
CA ARG A 22 -14.65 -4.63 12.02
C ARG A 22 -14.06 -4.10 10.73
N LEU A 23 -13.37 -4.95 9.98
CA LEU A 23 -12.70 -4.54 8.75
C LEU A 23 -13.69 -3.98 7.72
N ASP A 24 -14.92 -4.51 7.68
CA ASP A 24 -15.97 -4.08 6.76
C ASP A 24 -16.73 -2.83 7.22
N GLU A 25 -16.43 -2.30 8.40
CA GLU A 25 -17.17 -1.19 9.00
C GLU A 25 -16.54 0.17 8.68
N GLY A 26 -15.62 0.24 7.72
CA GLY A 26 -14.95 1.48 7.35
C GLY A 26 -14.07 2.02 8.49
N PRO A 27 -13.07 1.25 8.96
CA PRO A 27 -12.25 1.68 10.09
C PRO A 27 -11.50 2.97 9.81
N VAL A 28 -11.39 3.81 10.83
CA VAL A 28 -10.66 5.08 10.74
C VAL A 28 -9.47 5.08 11.69
N CYS A 29 -8.49 5.93 11.38
CA CYS A 29 -7.31 6.08 12.21
C CYS A 29 -7.67 6.66 13.57
N GLY A 30 -7.20 6.01 14.64
CA GLY A 30 -7.44 6.50 16.01
C GLY A 30 -6.77 7.83 16.29
N LYS A 31 -5.72 8.18 15.51
CA LYS A 31 -4.96 9.41 15.73
C LYS A 31 -5.49 10.60 14.91
N CYS A 32 -5.70 10.43 13.60
CA CYS A 32 -6.08 11.53 12.72
C CYS A 32 -7.51 11.42 12.17
N LYS A 33 -8.20 10.30 12.42
CA LYS A 33 -9.60 10.07 12.04
C LYS A 33 -9.84 9.92 10.54
N GLN A 34 -8.79 9.76 9.75
CA GLN A 34 -8.93 9.50 8.31
C GLN A 34 -9.20 8.01 8.06
N THR A 35 -9.82 7.71 6.94
CA THR A 35 -10.13 6.34 6.53
C THR A 35 -8.84 5.53 6.35
N LEU A 36 -8.78 4.33 6.94
CA LEU A 36 -7.59 3.47 6.86
C LEU A 36 -7.49 2.73 5.52
N LEU A 37 -8.62 2.31 4.97
CA LEU A 37 -8.66 1.58 3.71
C LEU A 37 -9.56 2.32 2.73
N PRO A 38 -9.03 3.38 2.10
CA PRO A 38 -9.87 4.26 1.25
C PRO A 38 -10.24 3.65 -0.10
N GLY A 39 -9.72 2.49 -0.46
CA GLY A 39 -10.00 1.86 -1.75
C GLY A 39 -9.25 2.49 -2.90
N GLU A 40 -8.10 3.12 -2.61
CA GLU A 40 -7.23 3.71 -3.63
C GLU A 40 -5.77 3.48 -3.27
N PRO A 41 -4.87 3.43 -4.27
CA PRO A 41 -3.44 3.26 -4.00
C PRO A 41 -2.86 4.48 -3.29
N ILE A 42 -1.85 4.25 -2.45
CA ILE A 42 -1.11 5.33 -1.80
C ILE A 42 0.34 5.32 -2.28
N ASN A 43 0.93 6.50 -2.41
CA ASN A 43 2.35 6.63 -2.75
C ASN A 43 3.18 6.57 -1.48
N VAL A 44 4.19 5.70 -1.48
CA VAL A 44 5.04 5.47 -0.31
C VAL A 44 6.50 5.63 -0.71
N ASP A 45 7.26 6.37 0.10
CA ASP A 45 8.70 6.56 -0.11
C ASP A 45 9.52 5.62 0.78
N SER A 46 10.84 5.73 0.68
CA SER A 46 11.78 4.90 1.44
C SER A 46 11.58 5.04 2.95
N ALA A 47 11.27 6.23 3.41
CA ALA A 47 11.11 6.50 4.85
C ALA A 47 9.95 5.72 5.46
N TRP A 48 8.88 5.51 4.69
CA TRP A 48 7.66 4.87 5.18
C TRP A 48 7.40 3.50 4.58
N PHE A 49 8.32 2.97 3.79
CA PHE A 49 8.14 1.66 3.16
C PHE A 49 7.94 0.56 4.19
N GLY A 50 8.76 0.52 5.24
CA GLY A 50 8.62 -0.48 6.28
C GLY A 50 7.26 -0.44 6.96
N ARG A 51 6.78 0.78 7.27
CA ARG A 51 5.49 0.98 7.95
C ARG A 51 4.32 0.49 7.09
N HIS A 52 4.35 0.76 5.79
CA HIS A 52 3.22 0.47 4.91
C HIS A 52 3.28 -0.89 4.22
N VAL A 53 4.46 -1.48 4.09
CA VAL A 53 4.61 -2.74 3.35
C VAL A 53 4.99 -3.91 4.25
N LEU A 54 5.87 -3.69 5.23
CA LEU A 54 6.41 -4.78 6.05
C LEU A 54 5.69 -4.98 7.38
N GLN A 55 5.09 -3.94 7.95
CA GLN A 55 4.43 -4.00 9.25
C GLN A 55 2.94 -4.35 9.23
N PRO A 56 2.19 -4.09 8.14
CA PRO A 56 0.78 -4.49 8.11
C PRO A 56 0.61 -6.00 8.21
N THR A 57 -0.51 -6.42 8.79
CA THR A 57 -0.86 -7.84 8.84
C THR A 57 -1.98 -8.19 7.86
N ILE A 58 -2.37 -7.25 7.00
CA ILE A 58 -3.21 -7.51 5.84
C ILE A 58 -2.31 -7.63 4.61
N PRO A 59 -2.78 -8.27 3.54
CA PRO A 59 -1.98 -8.35 2.30
C PRO A 59 -1.70 -6.96 1.73
N VAL A 60 -0.49 -6.78 1.21
CA VAL A 60 -0.05 -5.53 0.58
C VAL A 60 0.38 -5.82 -0.85
N VAL A 61 -0.19 -5.08 -1.80
CA VAL A 61 0.21 -5.16 -3.21
C VAL A 61 0.98 -3.89 -3.54
N VAL A 62 2.20 -4.05 -4.04
CA VAL A 62 3.09 -2.93 -4.35
C VAL A 62 3.30 -2.83 -5.87
N ASP A 63 3.06 -1.64 -6.41
CA ASP A 63 3.36 -1.31 -7.80
C ASP A 63 4.67 -0.52 -7.84
N PHE A 64 5.73 -1.15 -8.34
CA PHE A 64 7.00 -0.46 -8.58
C PHE A 64 6.94 0.17 -9.97
N TRP A 65 7.06 1.49 -10.03
CA TRP A 65 6.81 2.27 -11.24
C TRP A 65 7.79 3.44 -11.33
N ALA A 66 7.72 4.19 -12.44
CA ALA A 66 8.43 5.47 -12.57
C ALA A 66 7.60 6.41 -13.47
N PRO A 67 7.71 7.74 -13.27
CA PRO A 67 6.90 8.70 -14.02
C PRO A 67 7.13 8.67 -15.54
N TRP A 68 8.36 8.32 -15.97
CA TRP A 68 8.71 8.27 -17.39
C TRP A 68 8.29 6.98 -18.09
N CYS A 69 7.83 6.00 -17.32
CA CYS A 69 7.50 4.67 -17.83
C CYS A 69 6.09 4.66 -18.45
N GLY A 70 6.02 4.52 -19.78
CA GLY A 70 4.75 4.49 -20.49
C GLY A 70 3.83 3.34 -20.03
N PRO A 71 4.32 2.08 -20.02
CA PRO A 71 3.50 0.96 -19.54
C PRO A 71 3.00 1.14 -18.09
N CYS A 72 3.81 1.76 -17.23
CA CYS A 72 3.40 2.06 -15.85
C CYS A 72 2.19 2.99 -15.83
N ARG A 73 2.21 4.03 -16.68
CA ARG A 73 1.11 4.99 -16.76
C ARG A 73 -0.15 4.36 -17.33
N MET A 74 0.01 3.45 -18.28
CA MET A 74 -1.11 2.70 -18.85
C MET A 74 -1.76 1.77 -17.81
N MET A 75 -0.96 1.22 -16.92
CA MET A 75 -1.44 0.31 -15.89
C MET A 75 -2.09 1.05 -14.69
N ALA A 76 -1.71 2.31 -14.45
CA ALA A 76 -2.17 3.05 -13.27
C ALA A 76 -3.69 3.04 -13.05
N PRO A 77 -4.54 3.30 -14.07
CA PRO A 77 -5.99 3.24 -13.85
C PRO A 77 -6.49 1.84 -13.51
N HIS A 78 -5.86 0.80 -14.05
CA HIS A 78 -6.23 -0.58 -13.73
C HIS A 78 -5.85 -0.93 -12.29
N PHE A 79 -4.70 -0.48 -11.84
CA PHE A 79 -4.26 -0.67 -10.46
C PHE A 79 -5.22 0.04 -9.49
N ALA A 80 -5.63 1.26 -9.82
CA ALA A 80 -6.60 2.02 -9.03
C ALA A 80 -7.96 1.31 -8.97
N GLN A 81 -8.42 0.75 -10.10
CA GLN A 81 -9.67 0.00 -10.13
C GLN A 81 -9.59 -1.26 -9.28
N ALA A 82 -8.46 -1.95 -9.31
CA ALA A 82 -8.26 -3.13 -8.48
C ALA A 82 -8.33 -2.78 -6.99
N ALA A 83 -7.79 -1.63 -6.61
CA ALA A 83 -7.85 -1.16 -5.22
C ALA A 83 -9.30 -0.91 -4.77
N GLN A 84 -10.14 -0.36 -5.64
CA GLN A 84 -11.55 -0.17 -5.34
C GLN A 84 -12.29 -1.49 -5.14
N LYS A 85 -11.92 -2.52 -5.90
CA LYS A 85 -12.58 -3.83 -5.86
C LYS A 85 -12.09 -4.72 -4.73
N ALA A 86 -10.93 -4.39 -4.15
CA ALA A 86 -10.32 -5.19 -3.09
C ALA A 86 -10.01 -4.31 -1.87
N PRO A 87 -11.03 -3.77 -1.18
CA PRO A 87 -10.82 -2.78 -0.12
C PRO A 87 -10.13 -3.34 1.12
N LYS A 88 -10.01 -4.67 1.24
CA LYS A 88 -9.33 -5.31 2.38
C LYS A 88 -7.84 -5.54 2.11
N ILE A 89 -7.34 -5.12 0.96
CA ILE A 89 -5.94 -5.22 0.58
C ILE A 89 -5.36 -3.81 0.54
N HIS A 90 -4.15 -3.67 1.04
CA HIS A 90 -3.44 -2.38 1.04
C HIS A 90 -2.69 -2.23 -0.27
N PHE A 91 -3.07 -1.23 -1.09
CA PHE A 91 -2.45 -0.99 -2.38
C PHE A 91 -1.46 0.17 -2.26
N VAL A 92 -0.20 -0.10 -2.62
CA VAL A 92 0.93 0.84 -2.45
C VAL A 92 1.64 1.03 -3.77
N LYS A 93 2.06 2.27 -4.05
CA LYS A 93 2.88 2.61 -5.21
C LYS A 93 4.23 3.12 -4.74
N VAL A 94 5.30 2.61 -5.33
CA VAL A 94 6.67 3.06 -5.04
C VAL A 94 7.33 3.53 -6.32
N ASP A 95 7.69 4.80 -6.37
CA ASP A 95 8.43 5.40 -7.48
C ASP A 95 9.89 4.97 -7.36
N THR A 96 10.35 4.14 -8.30
CA THR A 96 11.70 3.58 -8.25
C THR A 96 12.77 4.61 -8.60
N GLU A 97 12.42 5.67 -9.30
CA GLU A 97 13.36 6.74 -9.61
C GLU A 97 13.61 7.61 -8.39
N ALA A 98 12.56 7.93 -7.63
CA ALA A 98 12.67 8.71 -6.40
C ALA A 98 13.23 7.88 -5.24
N ASN A 99 13.05 6.55 -5.29
CA ASN A 99 13.46 5.65 -4.21
C ASN A 99 14.30 4.48 -4.75
N PRO A 100 15.51 4.78 -5.29
CA PRO A 100 16.35 3.75 -5.90
C PRO A 100 16.86 2.71 -4.91
N ASP A 101 16.93 3.04 -3.63
CA ASP A 101 17.35 2.13 -2.57
C ASP A 101 16.38 0.94 -2.44
N ILE A 102 15.06 1.20 -2.52
CA ILE A 102 14.06 0.13 -2.45
C ILE A 102 14.15 -0.75 -3.69
N ALA A 103 14.28 -0.14 -4.88
CA ALA A 103 14.43 -0.89 -6.12
C ALA A 103 15.62 -1.81 -6.07
N ALA A 104 16.75 -1.35 -5.54
CA ALA A 104 17.95 -2.16 -5.39
C ALA A 104 17.74 -3.30 -4.38
N GLN A 105 17.10 -3.01 -3.27
CA GLN A 105 16.87 -3.99 -2.20
C GLN A 105 16.05 -5.18 -2.71
N TYR A 106 15.06 -4.94 -3.55
CA TYR A 106 14.16 -5.99 -4.07
C TYR A 106 14.51 -6.42 -5.50
N HIS A 107 15.66 -6.00 -6.01
CA HIS A 107 16.14 -6.39 -7.34
C HIS A 107 15.14 -6.06 -8.45
N ILE A 108 14.52 -4.90 -8.37
CA ILE A 108 13.56 -4.45 -9.36
C ILE A 108 14.34 -3.96 -10.58
N ARG A 109 14.32 -4.75 -11.66
CA ARG A 109 15.10 -4.48 -12.89
C ARG A 109 14.25 -4.01 -14.03
N SER A 110 12.95 -4.28 -13.97
CA SER A 110 12.01 -3.85 -15.00
C SER A 110 10.75 -3.32 -14.34
N ILE A 111 10.12 -2.34 -14.95
CA ILE A 111 8.89 -1.73 -14.46
C ILE A 111 7.87 -1.67 -15.58
N PRO A 112 6.57 -1.79 -15.30
CA PRO A 112 6.03 -1.97 -13.93
C PRO A 112 6.31 -3.37 -13.37
N THR A 113 6.49 -3.45 -12.07
CA THR A 113 6.56 -4.73 -11.35
C THR A 113 5.54 -4.70 -10.21
N ILE A 114 4.71 -5.73 -10.15
CA ILE A 114 3.72 -5.88 -9.09
C ILE A 114 4.21 -6.97 -8.15
N ALA A 115 4.29 -6.66 -6.86
CA ALA A 115 4.71 -7.61 -5.85
C ALA A 115 3.65 -7.72 -4.76
N LEU A 116 3.42 -8.95 -4.28
CA LEU A 116 2.51 -9.22 -3.19
C LEU A 116 3.31 -9.52 -1.92
N PHE A 117 3.03 -8.79 -0.86
CA PHE A 117 3.63 -9.01 0.45
C PHE A 117 2.57 -9.53 1.40
N VAL A 118 2.82 -10.70 1.99
CA VAL A 118 1.90 -11.34 2.93
C VAL A 118 2.58 -11.72 4.24
#